data_ee714b68c6c7e2b1e437a6edebc2d2d8
#
_entry.id   ee714b68c6c7e2b1e437a6edebc2d2d8
#
_cell.length_a   1.000
_cell.length_b   1.000
_cell.length_c   1.000
_cell.angle_alpha   90.00
_cell.angle_beta   90.00
_cell.angle_gamma   90.00
#
_symmetry.space_group_name_H-M   'P 1'
#
loop_
_entity.id
_entity.type
_entity.pdbx_description
1 polymer ?
#
loop_
_entity_poly.entity_id
_entity_poly.type
_entity_poly.pdbx_seq_one_letter_code
_entity_poly.pdbx_strand_id
1 'polypeptide(L)'
;MSEVKSFRKPYNPPVKKMTWWLENPFYIFYMVREGTAVLALFAVLEILFGIFMLALCELTPNQSLTGVAPYVWYLQNFLGNPVIIALNVIILVSQLFHAVTWFALMPKAVRVFINKNSTELLPEWVTKAALYLGLVGATVVILAVAYLTK
;
A
#
# COMPACT_ATOMS: atom_id res chain seq x y z
N MET A 1 45.24 7.38 31.86
CA MET A 1 44.02 6.85 31.20
C MET A 1 44.40 5.50 30.63
N SER A 2 43.87 4.40 31.20
CA SER A 2 44.14 3.05 30.71
C SER A 2 43.34 2.82 29.42
N GLU A 3 44.00 2.57 28.32
CA GLU A 3 43.33 2.15 27.08
C GLU A 3 42.58 0.84 27.33
N VAL A 4 41.25 0.92 27.18
CA VAL A 4 40.39 -0.29 27.22
C VAL A 4 40.66 -1.07 25.91
N LYS A 5 41.53 -2.09 25.98
CA LYS A 5 41.77 -3.01 24.87
C LYS A 5 40.48 -3.76 24.56
N SER A 6 39.85 -3.43 23.44
CA SER A 6 38.70 -4.19 22.91
C SER A 6 39.22 -5.59 22.49
N PHE A 7 38.70 -6.65 23.13
CA PHE A 7 39.00 -8.03 22.78
C PHE A 7 38.24 -8.51 21.51
N ARG A 8 37.33 -7.69 20.99
CA ARG A 8 36.57 -8.01 19.76
C ARG A 8 37.29 -7.43 18.55
N LYS A 9 37.66 -8.32 17.63
CA LYS A 9 38.11 -7.87 16.30
C LYS A 9 36.98 -7.07 15.63
N PRO A 10 37.29 -5.96 14.89
CA PRO A 10 36.28 -5.24 14.14
C PRO A 10 35.57 -6.20 13.17
N TYR A 11 34.26 -6.37 13.35
CA TYR A 11 33.45 -7.19 12.47
C TYR A 11 33.15 -6.37 11.20
N ASN A 12 33.81 -6.72 10.13
CA ASN A 12 33.62 -6.10 8.83
C ASN A 12 33.35 -7.19 7.77
N PRO A 13 32.12 -7.74 7.74
CA PRO A 13 31.77 -8.77 6.77
C PRO A 13 31.75 -8.19 5.36
N PRO A 14 32.16 -8.95 4.34
CA PRO A 14 32.02 -8.56 2.94
C PRO A 14 30.54 -8.54 2.57
N VAL A 15 29.94 -7.36 2.49
CA VAL A 15 28.53 -7.19 2.09
C VAL A 15 28.47 -6.83 0.60
N LYS A 16 27.73 -7.61 -0.17
CA LYS A 16 27.46 -7.29 -1.58
C LYS A 16 26.58 -6.05 -1.67
N LYS A 17 27.07 -4.99 -2.32
CA LYS A 17 26.43 -3.66 -2.32
C LYS A 17 25.00 -3.64 -2.86
N MET A 18 24.69 -4.45 -3.88
CA MET A 18 23.37 -4.42 -4.55
C MET A 18 22.52 -5.66 -4.29
N THR A 19 23.10 -6.79 -3.94
CA THR A 19 22.41 -8.08 -3.87
C THR A 19 22.41 -8.70 -2.47
N TRP A 20 22.80 -7.95 -1.44
CA TRP A 20 22.87 -8.42 -0.06
C TRP A 20 21.53 -8.98 0.46
N TRP A 21 20.42 -8.40 0.01
CA TRP A 21 19.08 -8.80 0.41
C TRP A 21 18.63 -10.13 -0.19
N LEU A 22 19.25 -10.61 -1.28
CA LEU A 22 18.97 -11.92 -1.88
C LEU A 22 19.53 -13.09 -1.08
N GLU A 23 20.44 -12.84 -0.14
CA GLU A 23 21.11 -13.89 0.63
C GLU A 23 20.25 -14.45 1.78
N ASN A 24 19.21 -13.73 2.20
CA ASN A 24 18.34 -14.11 3.29
C ASN A 24 16.87 -14.01 2.92
N PRO A 25 16.08 -15.10 3.05
CA PRO A 25 14.65 -15.11 2.75
C PRO A 25 13.86 -14.01 3.46
N PHE A 26 14.26 -13.63 4.67
CA PHE A 26 13.64 -12.53 5.41
C PHE A 26 13.76 -11.18 4.66
N TYR A 27 14.94 -10.89 4.13
CA TYR A 27 15.15 -9.65 3.37
C TYR A 27 14.47 -9.69 2.00
N ILE A 28 14.40 -10.87 1.36
CA ILE A 28 13.65 -11.04 0.11
C ILE A 28 12.18 -10.70 0.35
N PHE A 29 11.58 -11.29 1.39
CA PHE A 29 10.18 -11.03 1.74
C PHE A 29 9.93 -9.55 2.08
N TYR A 30 10.85 -8.94 2.83
CA TYR A 30 10.79 -7.52 3.15
C TYR A 30 10.81 -6.65 1.89
N MET A 31 11.76 -6.90 0.96
CA MET A 31 11.90 -6.13 -0.28
C MET A 31 10.71 -6.32 -1.22
N VAL A 32 10.15 -7.54 -1.29
CA VAL A 32 8.91 -7.79 -2.05
C VAL A 32 7.76 -6.98 -1.48
N ARG A 33 7.57 -6.97 -0.16
CA ARG A 33 6.55 -6.17 0.50
C ARG A 33 6.71 -4.67 0.22
N GLU A 34 7.92 -4.13 0.36
CA GLU A 34 8.18 -2.71 0.06
C GLU A 34 7.97 -2.41 -1.44
N GLY A 35 8.34 -3.34 -2.31
CA GLY A 35 8.09 -3.22 -3.76
C GLY A 35 6.61 -3.09 -4.12
N THR A 36 5.69 -3.63 -3.32
CA THR A 36 4.25 -3.46 -3.55
C THR A 36 3.77 -2.01 -3.37
N ALA A 37 4.50 -1.17 -2.64
CA ALA A 37 4.20 0.26 -2.52
C ALA A 37 4.32 1.00 -3.86
N VAL A 38 5.20 0.56 -4.75
CA VAL A 38 5.33 1.11 -6.10
C VAL A 38 4.04 0.89 -6.90
N LEU A 39 3.41 -0.27 -6.73
CA LEU A 39 2.13 -0.56 -7.39
C LEU A 39 0.98 0.30 -6.84
N ALA A 40 1.02 0.68 -5.56
CA ALA A 40 0.08 1.64 -4.99
C ALA A 40 0.17 3.02 -5.67
N LEU A 41 1.38 3.44 -6.05
CA LEU A 41 1.59 4.69 -6.77
C LEU A 41 0.85 4.69 -8.13
N PHE A 42 0.89 3.58 -8.86
CA PHE A 42 0.13 3.46 -10.12
C PHE A 42 -1.38 3.60 -9.89
N ALA A 43 -1.94 2.97 -8.85
CA ALA A 43 -3.36 3.12 -8.51
C ALA A 43 -3.71 4.59 -8.21
N VAL A 44 -2.88 5.31 -7.46
CA VAL A 44 -3.08 6.74 -7.16
C VAL A 44 -3.02 7.58 -8.44
N LEU A 45 -2.06 7.31 -9.32
CA LEU A 45 -1.96 8.03 -10.60
C LEU A 45 -3.16 7.76 -11.51
N GLU A 46 -3.70 6.55 -11.51
CA GLU A 46 -4.93 6.20 -12.23
C GLU A 46 -6.14 7.01 -11.72
N ILE A 47 -6.31 7.08 -10.41
CA ILE A 47 -7.39 7.88 -9.79
C ILE A 47 -7.20 9.36 -10.12
N LEU A 48 -5.99 9.89 -9.99
CA LEU A 48 -5.68 11.28 -10.34
C LEU A 48 -5.96 11.59 -11.81
N PHE A 49 -5.65 10.66 -12.71
CA PHE A 49 -5.97 10.77 -14.11
C PHE A 49 -7.49 10.82 -14.34
N GLY A 50 -8.25 9.97 -13.64
CA GLY A 50 -9.72 10.02 -13.68
C GLY A 50 -10.30 11.35 -13.19
N ILE A 51 -9.78 11.89 -12.08
CA ILE A 51 -10.17 13.20 -11.55
C ILE A 51 -9.82 14.32 -12.56
N PHE A 52 -8.65 14.25 -13.19
CA PHE A 52 -8.26 15.20 -14.24
C PHE A 52 -9.23 15.15 -15.44
N MET A 53 -9.59 13.95 -15.90
CA MET A 53 -10.54 13.77 -17.00
C MET A 53 -11.95 14.29 -16.65
N LEU A 54 -12.36 14.12 -15.40
CA LEU A 54 -13.62 14.67 -14.90
C LEU A 54 -13.59 16.22 -14.88
N ALA A 55 -12.52 16.80 -14.34
CA ALA A 55 -12.32 18.25 -14.33
C ALA A 55 -12.24 18.83 -15.75
N LEU A 56 -11.68 18.10 -16.69
CA LEU A 56 -11.62 18.51 -18.09
C LEU A 56 -13.03 18.61 -18.72
N CYS A 57 -13.97 17.75 -18.33
CA CYS A 57 -15.35 17.85 -18.77
C CYS A 57 -16.01 19.16 -18.30
N GLU A 58 -15.73 19.60 -17.08
CA GLU A 58 -16.26 20.85 -16.53
C GLU A 58 -15.64 22.09 -17.18
N LEU A 59 -14.34 22.06 -17.41
CA LEU A 59 -13.59 23.18 -17.98
C LEU A 59 -13.82 23.35 -19.49
N THR A 60 -14.12 22.27 -20.20
CA THR A 60 -14.23 22.24 -21.66
C THR A 60 -15.46 21.46 -22.13
N PRO A 61 -16.68 21.96 -21.86
CA PRO A 61 -17.92 21.20 -22.10
C PRO A 61 -18.15 20.84 -23.56
N ASN A 62 -17.52 21.55 -24.51
CA ASN A 62 -17.64 21.31 -25.96
C ASN A 62 -16.48 20.47 -26.56
N GLN A 63 -15.48 20.07 -25.75
CA GLN A 63 -14.39 19.22 -26.23
C GLN A 63 -14.72 17.75 -26.03
N SER A 64 -14.54 16.97 -27.08
CA SER A 64 -14.67 15.52 -27.05
C SER A 64 -13.36 14.85 -27.45
N LEU A 65 -13.02 13.79 -26.77
CA LEU A 65 -11.95 12.86 -27.18
C LEU A 65 -12.60 11.76 -28.00
N THR A 66 -12.26 11.68 -29.30
CA THR A 66 -12.82 10.67 -30.21
C THR A 66 -14.37 10.63 -30.24
N GLY A 67 -15.03 11.81 -30.09
CA GLY A 67 -16.48 11.93 -30.13
C GLY A 67 -17.21 11.69 -28.81
N VAL A 68 -16.50 11.47 -27.70
CA VAL A 68 -17.07 11.26 -26.36
C VAL A 68 -16.47 12.23 -25.34
N ALA A 69 -17.22 12.52 -24.28
CA ALA A 69 -16.71 13.35 -23.20
C ALA A 69 -15.45 12.73 -22.55
N PRO A 70 -14.46 13.54 -22.13
CA PRO A 70 -13.17 13.05 -21.64
C PRO A 70 -13.28 12.00 -20.54
N TYR A 71 -14.19 12.16 -19.59
CA TYR A 71 -14.39 11.19 -18.51
C TYR A 71 -14.99 9.87 -18.99
N VAL A 72 -15.94 9.92 -19.94
CA VAL A 72 -16.51 8.72 -20.56
C VAL A 72 -15.45 7.97 -21.35
N TRP A 73 -14.58 8.69 -22.07
CA TRP A 73 -13.44 8.10 -22.75
C TRP A 73 -12.49 7.38 -21.76
N TYR A 74 -12.20 8.02 -20.61
CA TYR A 74 -11.39 7.42 -19.55
C TYR A 74 -12.00 6.11 -19.05
N LEU A 75 -13.30 6.07 -18.79
CA LEU A 75 -13.97 4.85 -18.32
C LEU A 75 -13.97 3.74 -19.35
N GLN A 76 -14.28 4.06 -20.61
CA GLN A 76 -14.48 3.06 -21.66
C GLN A 76 -13.17 2.60 -22.30
N ASN A 77 -12.26 3.52 -22.62
CA ASN A 77 -11.05 3.21 -23.38
C ASN A 77 -9.82 2.99 -22.49
N PHE A 78 -9.70 3.70 -21.40
CA PHE A 78 -8.58 3.53 -20.48
C PHE A 78 -8.87 2.42 -19.46
N LEU A 79 -9.84 2.60 -18.58
CA LEU A 79 -10.17 1.58 -17.56
C LEU A 79 -10.77 0.30 -18.16
N GLY A 80 -11.50 0.39 -19.28
CA GLY A 80 -12.03 -0.75 -20.03
C GLY A 80 -10.99 -1.54 -20.79
N ASN A 81 -9.74 -1.06 -20.89
CA ASN A 81 -8.68 -1.77 -21.56
C ASN A 81 -8.29 -3.04 -20.80
N PRO A 82 -8.24 -4.23 -21.47
CA PRO A 82 -7.93 -5.48 -20.77
C PRO A 82 -6.55 -5.50 -20.12
N VAL A 83 -5.57 -4.75 -20.65
CA VAL A 83 -4.24 -4.62 -20.04
C VAL A 83 -4.32 -3.84 -18.73
N ILE A 84 -5.08 -2.74 -18.70
CA ILE A 84 -5.29 -1.94 -17.48
C ILE A 84 -6.09 -2.73 -16.46
N ILE A 85 -7.11 -3.47 -16.86
CA ILE A 85 -7.86 -4.37 -15.96
C ILE A 85 -6.93 -5.41 -15.34
N ALA A 86 -6.08 -6.07 -16.12
CA ALA A 86 -5.11 -7.04 -15.62
C ALA A 86 -4.12 -6.39 -14.63
N LEU A 87 -3.63 -5.19 -14.95
CA LEU A 87 -2.76 -4.41 -14.05
C LEU A 87 -3.47 -4.10 -12.73
N ASN A 88 -4.72 -3.66 -12.78
CA ASN A 88 -5.51 -3.33 -11.59
C ASN A 88 -5.76 -4.56 -10.70
N VAL A 89 -5.94 -5.74 -11.27
CA VAL A 89 -6.02 -7.00 -10.52
C VAL A 89 -4.69 -7.27 -9.79
N ILE A 90 -3.56 -7.11 -10.47
CA ILE A 90 -2.23 -7.27 -9.86
C ILE A 90 -2.02 -6.25 -8.73
N ILE A 91 -2.39 -5.00 -8.95
CA ILE A 91 -2.32 -3.94 -7.94
C ILE A 91 -3.17 -4.32 -6.73
N LEU A 92 -4.42 -4.74 -6.92
CA LEU A 92 -5.33 -5.13 -5.85
C LEU A 92 -4.74 -6.26 -5.00
N VAL A 93 -4.28 -7.34 -5.63
CA VAL A 93 -3.66 -8.48 -4.93
C VAL A 93 -2.42 -8.02 -4.15
N SER A 94 -1.58 -7.19 -4.76
CA SER A 94 -0.39 -6.63 -4.11
C SER A 94 -0.73 -5.77 -2.90
N GLN A 95 -1.77 -4.95 -2.98
CA GLN A 95 -2.20 -4.09 -1.86
C GLN A 95 -2.82 -4.90 -0.72
N LEU A 96 -3.56 -5.95 -1.02
CA LEU A 96 -4.05 -6.89 0.00
C LEU A 96 -2.88 -7.60 0.71
N PHE A 97 -1.90 -8.08 -0.05
CA PHE A 97 -0.68 -8.66 0.52
C PHE A 97 0.06 -7.66 1.41
N HIS A 98 0.22 -6.42 0.94
CA HIS A 98 0.85 -5.33 1.70
C HIS A 98 0.11 -5.07 3.02
N ALA A 99 -1.21 -4.91 2.97
CA ALA A 99 -2.03 -4.65 4.14
C ALA A 99 -1.93 -5.79 5.17
N VAL A 100 -2.10 -7.05 4.76
CA VAL A 100 -2.04 -8.22 5.64
C VAL A 100 -0.67 -8.34 6.31
N THR A 101 0.41 -8.13 5.58
CA THR A 101 1.77 -8.20 6.14
C THR A 101 2.06 -7.06 7.10
N TRP A 102 1.56 -5.85 6.86
CA TRP A 102 1.66 -4.73 7.77
C TRP A 102 0.81 -4.93 9.04
N PHE A 103 -0.41 -5.46 8.92
CA PHE A 103 -1.25 -5.76 10.08
C PHE A 103 -0.61 -6.80 11.02
N ALA A 104 0.18 -7.73 10.47
CA ALA A 104 0.95 -8.67 11.27
C ALA A 104 2.13 -8.01 12.02
N LEU A 105 2.70 -6.94 11.47
CA LEU A 105 3.85 -6.23 12.04
C LEU A 105 3.46 -5.08 12.97
N MET A 106 2.34 -4.42 12.71
CA MET A 106 1.90 -3.22 13.42
C MET A 106 1.92 -3.36 14.96
N PRO A 107 1.38 -4.43 15.56
CA PRO A 107 1.40 -4.58 17.02
C PRO A 107 2.80 -4.71 17.63
N LYS A 108 3.77 -5.16 16.82
CA LYS A 108 5.18 -5.30 17.24
C LYS A 108 5.94 -3.98 17.11
N ALA A 109 5.57 -3.15 16.13
CA ALA A 109 6.20 -1.87 15.86
C ALA A 109 5.65 -0.75 16.76
N VAL A 110 4.34 -0.76 17.03
CA VAL A 110 3.64 0.26 17.83
C VAL A 110 3.17 -0.34 19.14
N ARG A 111 3.77 0.11 20.24
CA ARG A 111 3.37 -0.30 21.59
C ARG A 111 2.19 0.54 22.05
N VAL A 112 1.01 -0.06 22.12
CA VAL A 112 -0.20 0.59 22.62
C VAL A 112 -0.42 0.17 24.08
N PHE A 113 -0.50 1.13 24.98
CA PHE A 113 -0.78 0.88 26.40
C PHE A 113 -2.29 0.88 26.64
N ILE A 114 -2.77 0.05 27.57
CA ILE A 114 -4.20 -0.06 27.92
C ILE A 114 -4.67 1.25 28.57
N ASN A 115 -3.80 1.89 29.38
CA ASN A 115 -4.12 3.14 30.03
C ASN A 115 -2.88 4.04 30.07
N LYS A 116 -3.09 5.35 30.08
CA LYS A 116 -2.04 6.39 30.13
C LYS A 116 -1.04 6.22 31.30
N ASN A 117 -1.50 5.66 32.41
CA ASN A 117 -0.70 5.46 33.62
C ASN A 117 -0.30 3.99 33.87
N SER A 118 -0.58 3.11 32.92
CA SER A 118 -0.28 1.67 32.99
C SER A 118 0.94 1.33 32.14
N THR A 119 1.75 0.41 32.61
CA THR A 119 2.83 -0.22 31.82
C THR A 119 2.34 -1.45 31.06
N GLU A 120 1.06 -1.81 31.22
CA GLU A 120 0.48 -2.96 30.52
C GLU A 120 0.19 -2.62 29.05
N LEU A 121 0.67 -3.48 28.16
CA LEU A 121 0.48 -3.38 26.72
C LEU A 121 -0.85 -3.99 26.31
N LEU A 122 -1.48 -3.38 25.31
CA LEU A 122 -2.66 -3.95 24.66
C LEU A 122 -2.27 -5.28 23.98
N PRO A 123 -3.05 -6.36 24.16
CA PRO A 123 -2.76 -7.64 23.50
C PRO A 123 -2.69 -7.49 21.97
N GLU A 124 -1.72 -8.13 21.33
CA GLU A 124 -1.50 -8.02 19.86
C GLU A 124 -2.75 -8.35 19.03
N TRP A 125 -3.54 -9.31 19.49
CA TRP A 125 -4.74 -9.73 18.77
C TRP A 125 -5.81 -8.63 18.68
N VAL A 126 -5.93 -7.76 19.71
CA VAL A 126 -6.87 -6.65 19.72
C VAL A 126 -6.50 -5.62 18.64
N THR A 127 -5.22 -5.25 18.55
CA THR A 127 -4.74 -4.34 17.52
C THR A 127 -4.93 -4.94 16.12
N LYS A 128 -4.63 -6.23 15.94
CA LYS A 128 -4.86 -6.92 14.67
C LYS A 128 -6.34 -6.95 14.31
N ALA A 129 -7.20 -7.32 15.25
CA ALA A 129 -8.65 -7.35 15.04
C ALA A 129 -9.20 -5.98 14.64
N ALA A 130 -8.77 -4.90 15.30
CA ALA A 130 -9.17 -3.53 14.95
C ALA A 130 -8.78 -3.14 13.52
N LEU A 131 -7.56 -3.51 13.07
CA LEU A 131 -7.09 -3.25 11.72
C LEU A 131 -7.89 -4.01 10.66
N TYR A 132 -8.17 -5.30 10.89
CA TYR A 132 -8.99 -6.09 9.98
C TYR A 132 -10.44 -5.62 9.94
N LEU A 133 -11.03 -5.27 11.10
CA LEU A 133 -12.37 -4.69 11.15
C LEU A 133 -12.44 -3.35 10.41
N GLY A 134 -11.39 -2.52 10.53
CA GLY A 134 -11.27 -1.28 9.78
C GLY A 134 -11.24 -1.52 8.27
N LEU A 135 -10.44 -2.50 7.81
CA LEU A 135 -10.36 -2.86 6.39
C LEU A 135 -11.69 -3.38 5.85
N VAL A 136 -12.33 -4.32 6.57
CA VAL A 136 -13.63 -4.88 6.17
C VAL A 136 -14.71 -3.79 6.21
N GLY A 137 -14.75 -2.98 7.26
CA GLY A 137 -15.70 -1.88 7.39
C GLY A 137 -15.59 -0.86 6.26
N ALA A 138 -14.36 -0.42 5.94
CA ALA A 138 -14.13 0.48 4.81
C ALA A 138 -14.57 -0.15 3.48
N THR A 139 -14.27 -1.42 3.26
CA THR A 139 -14.69 -2.13 2.04
C THR A 139 -16.21 -2.20 1.93
N VAL A 140 -16.91 -2.52 3.02
CA VAL A 140 -18.37 -2.57 3.06
C VAL A 140 -18.98 -1.20 2.77
N VAL A 141 -18.44 -0.13 3.37
CA VAL A 141 -18.91 1.24 3.12
C VAL A 141 -18.74 1.62 1.65
N ILE A 142 -17.58 1.35 1.05
CA ILE A 142 -17.32 1.66 -0.37
C ILE A 142 -18.31 0.90 -1.27
N LEU A 143 -18.51 -0.40 -1.02
CA LEU A 143 -19.45 -1.22 -1.80
C LEU A 143 -20.90 -0.76 -1.62
N ALA A 144 -21.29 -0.39 -0.39
CA ALA A 144 -22.63 0.13 -0.11
C ALA A 144 -22.87 1.46 -0.84
N VAL A 145 -21.93 2.39 -0.79
CA VAL A 145 -22.01 3.66 -1.54
C VAL A 145 -22.10 3.37 -3.03
N ALA A 146 -21.26 2.53 -3.58
CA ALA A 146 -21.29 2.16 -5.01
C ALA A 146 -22.61 1.51 -5.42
N TYR A 147 -23.23 0.72 -4.54
CA TYR A 147 -24.56 0.12 -4.79
C TYR A 147 -25.70 1.14 -4.74
N LEU A 148 -25.67 2.06 -3.77
CA LEU A 148 -26.71 3.06 -3.56
C LEU A 148 -26.68 4.20 -4.61
N THR A 149 -25.51 4.42 -5.23
CA THR A 149 -25.32 5.46 -6.26
C THR A 149 -25.53 4.95 -7.71
N LYS A 150 -25.91 3.70 -7.85
CA LYS A 150 -26.16 3.04 -9.14
C LYS A 150 -27.61 3.24 -9.60
#